data_5960f21e2595d57e6261b7c026fbe3fb
#
_entry.id   5960f21e2595d57e6261b7c026fbe3fb
#
_cell.length_a   1.000
_cell.length_b   1.000
_cell.length_c   1.000
_cell.angle_alpha   90.00
_cell.angle_beta   90.00
_cell.angle_gamma   90.00
#
_symmetry.space_group_name_H-M   'P 1'
#
loop_
_entity.id
_entity.type
_entity.pdbx_description
1 polymer ?
#
loop_
_entity_poly.entity_id
_entity_poly.type
_entity_poly.pdbx_seq_one_letter_code
_entity_poly.pdbx_strand_id
1 'polypeptide(L)'
;MQPIILAPDAYLRAVTLRDLTDPAQGPHALQRVVQVITAALQTRWQCAIREHRAHPVVPLEHNYDRLHYPPEGAARDARYTRYVSETTVLRTQTSAMIPSLLRQIAQQPPRDILLVCPGLVYRRDQIDRLHTGEPHQLDLWRIAAQPLGHAELHEMIATVVDALLPGAEYRCNAVAHPYTVDGLEIEVRAGSEWVEIGECGLALPAILEEAGLPVSRYSGLAMGLGLDRLLMLVKQLQDIRALRSTDPRVAGQMLDLELYHPVSQQPAIRRDLSLAVATTRTAEELGDRVRQALGPRVQSLESVAVIAETPSEDVAPEARARIGMGPGQKNVLLRIVIRDLVRTLTSEEANELRDEVYLALHEGSAWQWAGSRGQSV
;
A
#
# COMPACT_ATOMS: atom_id res chain seq x y z
N MET A 1 -12.09 1.69 -19.98
CA MET A 1 -12.72 2.73 -19.12
C MET A 1 -11.81 3.95 -19.17
N GLN A 2 -12.34 5.18 -19.29
CA GLN A 2 -11.50 6.39 -19.25
C GLN A 2 -10.90 6.54 -17.84
N PRO A 3 -9.60 6.89 -17.72
CA PRO A 3 -8.97 7.06 -16.41
C PRO A 3 -9.61 8.23 -15.65
N ILE A 4 -9.88 8.01 -14.36
CA ILE A 4 -10.30 9.08 -13.44
C ILE A 4 -9.04 9.82 -12.99
N ILE A 5 -8.85 11.03 -13.49
CA ILE A 5 -7.69 11.86 -13.18
C ILE A 5 -7.86 12.50 -11.80
N LEU A 6 -6.80 12.52 -11.01
CA LEU A 6 -6.78 13.15 -9.69
C LEU A 6 -7.10 14.65 -9.78
N ALA A 7 -7.91 15.14 -8.85
CA ALA A 7 -8.08 16.57 -8.66
C ALA A 7 -6.75 17.22 -8.20
N PRO A 8 -6.49 18.50 -8.56
CA PRO A 8 -5.22 19.17 -8.26
C PRO A 8 -4.83 19.15 -6.78
N ASP A 9 -5.78 19.33 -5.88
CA ASP A 9 -5.57 19.29 -4.43
C ASP A 9 -5.24 17.89 -3.92
N ALA A 10 -5.86 16.84 -4.48
CA ALA A 10 -5.54 15.45 -4.18
C ALA A 10 -4.14 15.07 -4.69
N TYR A 11 -3.78 15.54 -5.87
CA TYR A 11 -2.43 15.38 -6.42
C TYR A 11 -1.37 16.06 -5.52
N LEU A 12 -1.58 17.33 -5.15
CA LEU A 12 -0.65 18.05 -4.27
C LEU A 12 -0.48 17.33 -2.93
N ARG A 13 -1.57 16.90 -2.30
CA ARG A 13 -1.50 16.11 -1.06
C ARG A 13 -0.66 14.84 -1.22
N ALA A 14 -0.84 14.13 -2.33
CA ALA A 14 -0.11 12.89 -2.56
C ALA A 14 1.41 13.13 -2.73
N VAL A 15 1.82 14.10 -3.55
CA VAL A 15 3.24 14.34 -3.86
C VAL A 15 3.99 15.09 -2.75
N THR A 16 3.28 15.73 -1.82
CA THR A 16 3.87 16.37 -0.64
C THR A 16 3.90 15.49 0.59
N LEU A 17 3.31 14.27 0.50
CA LEU A 17 3.37 13.33 1.60
C LEU A 17 4.82 12.89 1.85
N ARG A 18 5.26 12.98 3.11
CA ARG A 18 6.60 12.57 3.53
C ARG A 18 6.85 11.10 3.20
N ASP A 19 7.91 10.81 2.45
CA ASP A 19 8.45 9.47 2.28
C ASP A 19 9.29 9.10 3.50
N LEU A 20 8.80 8.19 4.33
CA LEU A 20 9.47 7.78 5.57
C LEU A 20 10.73 6.93 5.29
N THR A 21 10.92 6.46 4.06
CA THR A 21 12.15 5.75 3.67
C THR A 21 13.27 6.71 3.29
N ASP A 22 12.97 7.99 3.03
CA ASP A 22 13.93 8.99 2.54
C ASP A 22 14.61 9.74 3.70
N PRO A 23 15.93 9.55 3.93
CA PRO A 23 16.64 10.26 4.97
C PRO A 23 16.65 11.79 4.82
N ALA A 24 16.54 12.29 3.57
CA ALA A 24 16.48 13.74 3.32
C ALA A 24 15.19 14.38 3.88
N GLN A 25 14.15 13.59 4.11
CA GLN A 25 12.87 14.03 4.66
C GLN A 25 12.77 13.82 6.19
N GLY A 26 13.87 13.47 6.84
CA GLY A 26 14.00 13.28 8.28
C GLY A 26 14.08 11.80 8.69
N PRO A 27 14.53 11.51 9.93
CA PRO A 27 14.81 10.16 10.38
C PRO A 27 13.53 9.34 10.61
N HIS A 28 13.57 8.03 10.25
CA HIS A 28 12.51 7.08 10.53
C HIS A 28 13.02 5.63 10.56
N ALA A 29 12.36 4.76 11.32
CA ALA A 29 12.71 3.34 11.46
C ALA A 29 12.65 2.56 10.13
N LEU A 30 11.81 2.95 9.17
CA LEU A 30 11.79 2.34 7.82
C LEU A 30 13.15 2.43 7.11
N GLN A 31 13.93 3.48 7.35
CA GLN A 31 15.29 3.61 6.81
C GLN A 31 16.22 2.55 7.42
N ARG A 32 16.02 2.22 8.70
CA ARG A 32 16.75 1.13 9.38
C ARG A 32 16.40 -0.23 8.81
N VAL A 33 15.12 -0.47 8.52
CA VAL A 33 14.68 -1.70 7.83
C VAL A 33 15.40 -1.87 6.49
N VAL A 34 15.40 -0.82 5.65
CA VAL A 34 16.12 -0.83 4.36
C VAL A 34 17.61 -1.09 4.55
N GLN A 35 18.24 -0.41 5.51
CA GLN A 35 19.67 -0.56 5.80
C GLN A 35 20.03 -1.98 6.25
N VAL A 36 19.24 -2.57 7.16
CA VAL A 36 19.47 -3.94 7.67
C VAL A 36 19.37 -4.97 6.54
N ILE A 37 18.31 -4.91 5.73
CA ILE A 37 18.13 -5.81 4.60
C ILE A 37 19.29 -5.68 3.61
N THR A 38 19.62 -4.44 3.21
CA THR A 38 20.68 -4.17 2.23
C THR A 38 22.03 -4.67 2.71
N ALA A 39 22.38 -4.40 3.97
CA ALA A 39 23.63 -4.85 4.57
C ALA A 39 23.74 -6.37 4.66
N ALA A 40 22.66 -7.06 5.04
CA ALA A 40 22.61 -8.52 5.13
C ALA A 40 22.84 -9.15 3.75
N LEU A 41 22.12 -8.71 2.72
CA LEU A 41 22.27 -9.21 1.35
C LEU A 41 23.65 -8.87 0.76
N GLN A 42 24.18 -7.66 1.01
CA GLN A 42 25.51 -7.27 0.60
C GLN A 42 26.58 -8.15 1.24
N THR A 43 26.46 -8.42 2.53
CA THR A 43 27.39 -9.31 3.26
C THR A 43 27.33 -10.73 2.71
N ARG A 44 26.13 -11.22 2.41
CA ARG A 44 25.93 -12.57 1.89
C ARG A 44 26.51 -12.77 0.49
N TRP A 45 26.33 -11.79 -0.40
CA TRP A 45 26.67 -11.94 -1.82
C TRP A 45 27.96 -11.24 -2.25
N GLN A 46 28.48 -10.34 -1.42
CA GLN A 46 29.66 -9.50 -1.76
C GLN A 46 29.48 -8.76 -3.09
N CYS A 47 28.23 -8.38 -3.41
CA CYS A 47 27.86 -7.71 -4.65
C CYS A 47 27.95 -6.17 -4.52
N ALA A 48 27.97 -5.49 -5.66
CA ALA A 48 27.81 -4.04 -5.69
C ALA A 48 26.38 -3.65 -5.27
N ILE A 49 26.21 -2.50 -4.61
CA ILE A 49 24.90 -1.94 -4.24
C ILE A 49 24.65 -0.67 -5.02
N ARG A 50 23.43 -0.53 -5.54
CA ARG A 50 22.93 0.71 -6.11
C ARG A 50 21.57 1.02 -5.53
N GLU A 51 21.53 1.93 -4.55
CA GLU A 51 20.28 2.50 -4.08
C GLU A 51 19.77 3.53 -5.08
N HIS A 52 18.48 3.51 -5.36
CA HIS A 52 17.85 4.46 -6.26
C HIS A 52 16.49 4.90 -5.74
N ARG A 53 16.27 6.21 -5.81
CA ARG A 53 15.00 6.86 -5.49
C ARG A 53 14.56 7.70 -6.66
N ALA A 54 13.28 7.72 -6.95
CA ALA A 54 12.71 8.53 -8.01
C ALA A 54 11.40 9.19 -7.56
N HIS A 55 11.04 10.27 -8.22
CA HIS A 55 9.75 10.93 -8.01
C HIS A 55 8.60 9.93 -8.20
N PRO A 56 7.53 9.98 -7.37
CA PRO A 56 6.46 8.99 -7.43
C PRO A 56 5.53 9.12 -8.66
N VAL A 57 5.55 10.24 -9.37
CA VAL A 57 4.83 10.38 -10.63
C VAL A 57 5.67 9.75 -11.74
N VAL A 58 5.12 8.73 -12.37
CA VAL A 58 5.82 7.93 -13.38
C VAL A 58 4.97 7.79 -14.66
N PRO A 59 5.60 7.60 -15.83
CA PRO A 59 4.88 7.20 -17.03
C PRO A 59 4.12 5.88 -16.80
N LEU A 60 2.93 5.77 -17.36
CA LEU A 60 2.11 4.56 -17.31
C LEU A 60 2.89 3.32 -17.81
N GLU A 61 3.67 3.51 -18.88
CA GLU A 61 4.52 2.45 -19.44
C GLU A 61 5.55 1.90 -18.42
N HIS A 62 6.12 2.74 -17.56
CA HIS A 62 7.09 2.31 -16.55
C HIS A 62 6.41 1.55 -15.41
N ASN A 63 5.18 1.93 -15.09
CA ASN A 63 4.43 1.30 -14.02
C ASN A 63 3.89 -0.08 -14.42
N TYR A 64 3.63 -0.30 -15.72
CA TYR A 64 2.95 -1.48 -16.22
C TYR A 64 3.58 -2.13 -17.46
N ASP A 65 3.67 -1.42 -18.60
CA ASP A 65 4.00 -2.05 -19.88
C ASP A 65 5.37 -2.70 -19.87
N ARG A 66 6.38 -2.00 -19.33
CA ARG A 66 7.76 -2.49 -19.23
C ARG A 66 7.98 -3.53 -18.12
N LEU A 67 6.96 -3.79 -17.33
CA LEU A 67 6.89 -4.87 -16.35
C LEU A 67 5.94 -5.98 -16.82
N HIS A 68 5.55 -5.97 -18.09
CA HIS A 68 4.69 -6.96 -18.75
C HIS A 68 3.30 -7.13 -18.12
N TYR A 69 2.79 -6.12 -17.39
CA TYR A 69 1.39 -6.13 -16.95
C TYR A 69 0.46 -6.11 -18.16
N PRO A 70 -0.51 -7.02 -18.23
CA PRO A 70 -1.44 -7.06 -19.36
C PRO A 70 -2.23 -5.74 -19.48
N PRO A 71 -2.45 -5.24 -20.69
CA PRO A 71 -3.16 -3.97 -20.91
C PRO A 71 -4.55 -3.90 -20.28
N GLU A 72 -5.24 -5.03 -20.21
CA GLU A 72 -6.58 -5.18 -19.65
C GLU A 72 -6.58 -5.73 -18.22
N GLY A 73 -5.41 -5.81 -17.60
CA GLY A 73 -5.26 -6.34 -16.25
C GLY A 73 -5.91 -5.44 -15.18
N ALA A 74 -6.48 -6.05 -14.15
CA ALA A 74 -7.15 -5.35 -13.05
C ALA A 74 -6.26 -4.29 -12.37
N ALA A 75 -4.95 -4.52 -12.31
CA ALA A 75 -3.99 -3.57 -11.73
C ALA A 75 -3.99 -2.19 -12.41
N ARG A 76 -4.37 -2.10 -13.68
CA ARG A 76 -4.46 -0.84 -14.45
C ARG A 76 -5.78 -0.12 -14.29
N ASP A 77 -6.77 -0.76 -13.68
CA ASP A 77 -8.08 -0.15 -13.48
C ASP A 77 -7.96 1.11 -12.61
N ALA A 78 -8.70 2.16 -12.98
CA ALA A 78 -8.78 3.39 -12.21
C ALA A 78 -9.26 3.19 -10.77
N ARG A 79 -9.90 2.04 -10.48
CA ARG A 79 -10.26 1.64 -9.11
C ARG A 79 -9.05 1.39 -8.21
N TYR A 80 -7.90 1.02 -8.79
CA TYR A 80 -6.67 0.71 -8.04
C TYR A 80 -5.55 1.72 -8.31
N THR A 81 -5.55 2.34 -9.49
CA THR A 81 -4.51 3.26 -9.96
C THR A 81 -4.96 4.70 -9.86
N ARG A 82 -4.10 5.56 -9.31
CA ARG A 82 -4.31 7.00 -9.24
C ARG A 82 -3.66 7.68 -10.45
N TYR A 83 -4.48 8.05 -11.43
CA TYR A 83 -4.03 8.72 -12.66
C TYR A 83 -3.78 10.21 -12.42
N VAL A 84 -2.63 10.69 -12.86
CA VAL A 84 -2.26 12.11 -12.88
C VAL A 84 -2.61 12.74 -14.25
N SER A 85 -2.47 11.94 -15.31
CA SER A 85 -2.93 12.25 -16.66
C SER A 85 -3.30 10.93 -17.37
N GLU A 86 -3.66 11.00 -18.64
CA GLU A 86 -3.91 9.78 -19.44
C GLU A 86 -2.69 8.88 -19.58
N THR A 87 -1.47 9.43 -19.44
CA THR A 87 -0.20 8.73 -19.67
C THR A 87 0.71 8.67 -18.44
N THR A 88 0.29 9.28 -17.32
CA THR A 88 1.07 9.29 -16.07
C THR A 88 0.24 8.93 -14.87
N VAL A 89 0.88 8.24 -13.93
CA VAL A 89 0.24 7.77 -12.69
C VAL A 89 1.11 8.07 -11.48
N LEU A 90 0.51 8.09 -10.30
CA LEU A 90 1.26 7.86 -9.07
C LEU A 90 1.61 6.37 -9.04
N ARG A 91 2.90 6.04 -8.91
CA ARG A 91 3.37 4.64 -8.98
C ARG A 91 2.65 3.76 -7.96
N THR A 92 2.20 2.59 -8.39
CA THR A 92 1.52 1.60 -7.54
C THR A 92 2.50 0.61 -6.91
N GLN A 93 3.76 0.64 -7.35
CA GLN A 93 4.84 -0.24 -6.92
C GLN A 93 6.20 0.42 -7.18
N THR A 94 7.18 0.11 -6.37
CA THR A 94 8.55 0.62 -6.55
C THR A 94 9.26 -0.05 -7.72
N SER A 95 8.79 -1.22 -8.20
CA SER A 95 9.24 -1.88 -9.44
C SER A 95 9.15 -0.99 -10.68
N ALA A 96 8.30 0.05 -10.66
CA ALA A 96 8.24 1.05 -11.74
C ALA A 96 9.60 1.75 -12.03
N MET A 97 10.53 1.74 -11.07
CA MET A 97 11.89 2.28 -11.25
C MET A 97 12.82 1.33 -11.99
N ILE A 98 12.57 0.03 -11.93
CA ILE A 98 13.49 -1.03 -12.35
C ILE A 98 13.81 -1.02 -13.85
N PRO A 99 12.83 -0.92 -14.78
CA PRO A 99 13.14 -0.98 -16.22
C PRO A 99 14.13 0.10 -16.67
N SER A 100 14.03 1.30 -16.07
CA SER A 100 14.97 2.40 -16.38
C SER A 100 16.36 2.15 -15.80
N LEU A 101 16.44 1.58 -14.61
CA LEU A 101 17.71 1.22 -13.97
C LEU A 101 18.43 0.09 -14.71
N LEU A 102 17.71 -0.94 -15.14
CA LEU A 102 18.26 -2.03 -15.92
C LEU A 102 18.92 -1.50 -17.21
N ARG A 103 18.27 -0.58 -17.94
CA ARG A 103 18.86 0.05 -19.12
C ARG A 103 20.10 0.89 -18.80
N GLN A 104 20.13 1.54 -17.64
CA GLN A 104 21.32 2.29 -17.22
C GLN A 104 22.50 1.36 -16.91
N ILE A 105 22.27 0.27 -16.19
CA ILE A 105 23.35 -0.68 -15.88
C ILE A 105 23.78 -1.48 -17.10
N ALA A 106 22.92 -1.68 -18.11
CA ALA A 106 23.25 -2.36 -19.35
C ALA A 106 24.30 -1.59 -20.20
N GLN A 107 24.48 -0.28 -19.98
CA GLN A 107 25.53 0.50 -20.66
C GLN A 107 26.93 0.11 -20.19
N GLN A 108 27.09 -0.26 -18.91
CA GLN A 108 28.30 -0.77 -18.30
C GLN A 108 27.93 -1.86 -17.30
N PRO A 109 27.60 -3.07 -17.78
CA PRO A 109 26.99 -4.10 -16.95
C PRO A 109 27.97 -4.59 -15.88
N PRO A 110 27.59 -4.49 -14.59
CA PRO A 110 28.40 -5.01 -13.49
C PRO A 110 28.41 -6.54 -13.50
N ARG A 111 29.41 -7.13 -12.82
CA ARG A 111 29.46 -8.59 -12.67
C ARG A 111 28.34 -9.11 -11.77
N ASP A 112 28.05 -8.40 -10.69
CA ASP A 112 27.00 -8.72 -9.71
C ASP A 112 26.59 -7.44 -8.99
N ILE A 113 25.29 -7.11 -9.01
CA ILE A 113 24.75 -5.90 -8.41
C ILE A 113 23.38 -6.17 -7.79
N LEU A 114 23.14 -5.56 -6.63
CA LEU A 114 21.82 -5.43 -6.02
C LEU A 114 21.31 -4.00 -6.21
N LEU A 115 20.21 -3.86 -6.95
CA LEU A 115 19.44 -2.64 -7.05
C LEU A 115 18.51 -2.58 -5.84
N VAL A 116 18.48 -1.43 -5.16
CA VAL A 116 17.71 -1.19 -3.93
C VAL A 116 16.81 0.02 -4.18
N CYS A 117 15.52 -0.19 -4.33
CA CYS A 117 14.55 0.83 -4.75
C CYS A 117 13.45 1.02 -3.69
N PRO A 118 13.71 1.75 -2.59
CA PRO A 118 12.68 2.06 -1.59
C PRO A 118 11.85 3.27 -2.00
N GLY A 119 10.63 3.37 -1.47
CA GLY A 119 9.83 4.58 -1.59
C GLY A 119 8.35 4.39 -1.37
N LEU A 120 7.64 5.52 -1.34
CA LEU A 120 6.17 5.57 -1.31
C LEU A 120 5.58 5.00 -2.59
N VAL A 121 4.48 4.27 -2.43
CA VAL A 121 3.58 3.86 -3.51
C VAL A 121 2.15 4.29 -3.18
N TYR A 122 1.28 4.30 -4.18
CA TYR A 122 -0.06 4.86 -4.06
C TYR A 122 -1.06 3.85 -4.59
N ARG A 123 -1.88 3.35 -3.67
CA ARG A 123 -2.92 2.37 -4.00
C ARG A 123 -4.26 2.86 -3.44
N ARG A 124 -5.34 2.48 -4.07
CA ARG A 124 -6.64 2.53 -3.43
C ARG A 124 -6.79 1.24 -2.65
N ASP A 125 -6.87 1.35 -1.35
CA ASP A 125 -6.90 0.20 -0.44
C ASP A 125 -7.96 0.42 0.65
N GLN A 126 -8.28 -0.64 1.37
CA GLN A 126 -9.19 -0.59 2.50
C GLN A 126 -8.61 0.29 3.62
N ILE A 127 -9.46 0.74 4.53
CA ILE A 127 -9.05 1.42 5.76
C ILE A 127 -9.20 0.43 6.91
N ASP A 128 -8.08 -0.08 7.38
CA ASP A 128 -8.01 -0.90 8.58
C ASP A 128 -6.67 -0.71 9.29
N ARG A 129 -6.40 -1.54 10.30
CA ARG A 129 -5.18 -1.44 11.10
C ARG A 129 -3.90 -1.89 10.37
N LEU A 130 -4.03 -2.56 9.23
CA LEU A 130 -2.92 -3.17 8.49
C LEU A 130 -2.69 -2.52 7.11
N HIS A 131 -3.64 -1.70 6.62
CA HIS A 131 -3.61 -1.14 5.29
C HIS A 131 -3.65 0.38 5.28
N THR A 132 -2.93 0.95 4.33
CA THR A 132 -2.91 2.40 4.05
C THR A 132 -2.93 2.62 2.54
N GLY A 133 -3.45 3.76 2.11
CA GLY A 133 -3.46 4.14 0.69
C GLY A 133 -2.10 4.58 0.14
N GLU A 134 -1.15 4.88 1.02
CA GLU A 134 0.20 5.34 0.70
C GLU A 134 1.25 4.52 1.46
N PRO A 135 1.39 3.20 1.16
CA PRO A 135 2.37 2.35 1.80
C PRO A 135 3.78 2.61 1.27
N HIS A 136 4.78 2.18 2.04
CA HIS A 136 6.17 2.15 1.60
C HIS A 136 6.52 0.75 1.11
N GLN A 137 7.22 0.70 0.00
CA GLN A 137 7.73 -0.54 -0.56
C GLN A 137 9.25 -0.48 -0.75
N LEU A 138 9.87 -1.64 -0.83
CA LEU A 138 11.24 -1.86 -1.21
C LEU A 138 11.29 -2.89 -2.32
N ASP A 139 11.77 -2.49 -3.50
CA ASP A 139 12.11 -3.42 -4.56
C ASP A 139 13.61 -3.71 -4.52
N LEU A 140 13.95 -5.00 -4.58
CA LEU A 140 15.31 -5.53 -4.59
C LEU A 140 15.49 -6.37 -5.84
N TRP A 141 16.42 -5.97 -6.72
CA TRP A 141 16.77 -6.76 -7.90
C TRP A 141 18.26 -7.07 -7.89
N ARG A 142 18.59 -8.37 -7.77
CA ARG A 142 19.97 -8.84 -8.00
C ARG A 142 20.14 -9.19 -9.46
N ILE A 143 21.12 -8.60 -10.12
CA ILE A 143 21.49 -8.90 -11.51
C ILE A 143 22.93 -9.38 -11.50
N ALA A 144 23.19 -10.59 -12.04
CA ALA A 144 24.51 -11.18 -12.02
C ALA A 144 24.91 -11.81 -13.36
N ALA A 145 26.20 -11.72 -13.69
CA ALA A 145 26.80 -12.38 -14.84
C ALA A 145 27.12 -13.87 -14.52
N GLN A 146 26.17 -14.54 -13.92
CA GLN A 146 26.17 -15.97 -13.57
C GLN A 146 24.73 -16.46 -13.45
N PRO A 147 24.47 -17.74 -13.60
CA PRO A 147 23.13 -18.27 -13.36
C PRO A 147 22.68 -18.05 -11.92
N LEU A 148 21.50 -17.48 -11.76
CA LEU A 148 20.76 -17.38 -10.50
C LEU A 148 19.49 -18.21 -10.65
N GLY A 149 19.16 -19.03 -9.66
CA GLY A 149 18.02 -19.92 -9.67
C GLY A 149 17.28 -19.95 -8.33
N HIS A 150 16.49 -21.00 -8.13
CA HIS A 150 15.68 -21.16 -6.93
C HIS A 150 16.52 -21.22 -5.63
N ALA A 151 17.72 -21.80 -5.68
CA ALA A 151 18.59 -21.85 -4.51
C ALA A 151 18.96 -20.45 -4.02
N GLU A 152 19.37 -19.56 -4.94
CA GLU A 152 19.71 -18.17 -4.63
C GLU A 152 18.47 -17.34 -4.26
N LEU A 153 17.30 -17.67 -4.84
CA LEU A 153 16.03 -17.03 -4.46
C LEU A 153 15.64 -17.39 -3.01
N HIS A 154 15.69 -18.66 -2.65
CA HIS A 154 15.44 -19.09 -1.25
C HIS A 154 16.48 -18.54 -0.28
N GLU A 155 17.75 -18.44 -0.69
CA GLU A 155 18.77 -17.78 0.11
C GLU A 155 18.45 -16.30 0.34
N MET A 156 17.96 -15.59 -0.69
CA MET A 156 17.50 -14.20 -0.58
C MET A 156 16.38 -14.05 0.45
N ILE A 157 15.35 -14.91 0.37
CA ILE A 157 14.24 -14.93 1.29
C ILE A 157 14.73 -15.16 2.74
N ALA A 158 15.49 -16.23 2.96
CA ALA A 158 16.02 -16.56 4.27
C ALA A 158 16.86 -15.42 4.86
N THR A 159 17.74 -14.82 4.05
CA THR A 159 18.61 -13.71 4.49
C THR A 159 17.79 -12.50 4.93
N VAL A 160 16.73 -12.14 4.18
CA VAL A 160 15.86 -11.00 4.51
C VAL A 160 15.05 -11.27 5.78
N VAL A 161 14.46 -12.46 5.89
CA VAL A 161 13.66 -12.83 7.06
C VAL A 161 14.54 -12.88 8.31
N ASP A 162 15.67 -13.58 8.27
CA ASP A 162 16.57 -13.71 9.42
C ASP A 162 17.15 -12.35 9.88
N ALA A 163 17.41 -11.44 8.94
CA ALA A 163 17.97 -10.13 9.27
C ALA A 163 17.00 -9.24 10.07
N LEU A 164 15.70 -9.36 9.84
CA LEU A 164 14.69 -8.51 10.49
C LEU A 164 13.89 -9.22 11.57
N LEU A 165 13.65 -10.52 11.40
CA LEU A 165 12.78 -11.34 12.22
C LEU A 165 13.50 -12.66 12.57
N PRO A 166 14.62 -12.60 13.29
CA PRO A 166 15.45 -13.77 13.55
C PRO A 166 14.66 -14.89 14.26
N GLY A 167 14.71 -16.08 13.66
CA GLY A 167 13.99 -17.26 14.16
C GLY A 167 12.49 -17.27 13.87
N ALA A 168 11.96 -16.33 13.09
CA ALA A 168 10.55 -16.36 12.69
C ALA A 168 10.26 -17.53 11.74
N GLU A 169 9.11 -18.16 11.94
CA GLU A 169 8.58 -19.16 11.01
C GLU A 169 8.03 -18.43 9.77
N TYR A 170 8.45 -18.86 8.58
CA TYR A 170 7.92 -18.31 7.32
C TYR A 170 7.56 -19.44 6.34
N ARG A 171 6.70 -19.11 5.39
CA ARG A 171 6.33 -19.99 4.28
C ARG A 171 6.28 -19.21 2.98
N CYS A 172 6.40 -19.95 1.86
CA CYS A 172 6.32 -19.40 0.52
C CYS A 172 5.18 -20.10 -0.22
N ASN A 173 4.27 -19.30 -0.78
CA ASN A 173 3.18 -19.78 -1.60
C ASN A 173 3.44 -19.40 -3.06
N ALA A 174 3.13 -20.30 -4.00
CA ALA A 174 3.29 -19.97 -5.42
C ALA A 174 2.31 -18.87 -5.84
N VAL A 175 2.82 -17.87 -6.54
CA VAL A 175 2.06 -16.74 -7.07
C VAL A 175 2.59 -16.34 -8.44
N ALA A 176 1.76 -15.77 -9.30
CA ALA A 176 2.18 -15.33 -10.64
C ALA A 176 2.31 -13.80 -10.71
N HIS A 177 3.48 -13.33 -11.14
CA HIS A 177 3.72 -11.93 -11.45
C HIS A 177 4.14 -11.77 -12.90
N PRO A 178 3.75 -10.67 -13.57
CA PRO A 178 4.06 -10.49 -14.99
C PRO A 178 5.54 -10.33 -15.28
N TYR A 179 6.34 -9.91 -14.29
CA TYR A 179 7.77 -9.58 -14.44
C TYR A 179 8.71 -10.62 -13.79
N THR A 180 8.15 -11.72 -13.28
CA THR A 180 8.92 -12.82 -12.70
C THR A 180 8.51 -14.16 -13.26
N VAL A 181 9.39 -15.15 -13.12
CA VAL A 181 9.14 -16.57 -13.31
C VAL A 181 9.22 -17.25 -11.95
N ASP A 182 8.39 -18.27 -11.75
CA ASP A 182 8.33 -19.04 -10.49
C ASP A 182 8.16 -18.15 -9.26
N GLY A 183 7.17 -17.25 -9.34
CA GLY A 183 6.88 -16.27 -8.29
C GLY A 183 6.43 -16.92 -6.99
N LEU A 184 6.87 -16.33 -5.89
CA LEU A 184 6.55 -16.75 -4.52
C LEU A 184 6.05 -15.55 -3.70
N GLU A 185 4.95 -15.75 -3.00
CA GLU A 185 4.50 -14.88 -1.92
C GLU A 185 5.14 -15.34 -0.61
N ILE A 186 5.65 -14.40 0.18
CA ILE A 186 6.35 -14.67 1.43
C ILE A 186 5.46 -14.26 2.59
N GLU A 187 5.10 -15.21 3.43
CA GLU A 187 4.35 -14.97 4.66
C GLU A 187 5.18 -15.35 5.88
N VAL A 188 5.08 -14.55 6.92
CA VAL A 188 5.72 -14.78 8.24
C VAL A 188 4.64 -14.99 9.29
N ARG A 189 4.92 -15.86 10.24
CA ARG A 189 4.00 -16.16 11.33
C ARG A 189 4.02 -15.06 12.39
N ALA A 190 2.88 -14.43 12.62
CA ALA A 190 2.66 -13.45 13.67
C ALA A 190 1.59 -13.96 14.65
N GLY A 191 2.02 -14.56 15.76
CA GLY A 191 1.10 -15.23 16.69
C GLY A 191 0.40 -16.42 16.05
N SER A 192 -0.93 -16.35 15.89
CA SER A 192 -1.74 -17.40 15.23
C SER A 192 -1.94 -17.17 13.73
N GLU A 193 -1.57 -15.99 13.20
CA GLU A 193 -1.86 -15.58 11.83
C GLU A 193 -0.62 -15.64 10.94
N TRP A 194 -0.83 -15.78 9.64
CA TRP A 194 0.19 -15.62 8.62
C TRP A 194 0.05 -14.23 8.01
N VAL A 195 1.15 -13.50 7.97
CA VAL A 195 1.20 -12.12 7.45
C VAL A 195 2.12 -12.08 6.25
N GLU A 196 1.56 -11.73 5.10
CA GLU A 196 2.33 -11.48 3.89
C GLU A 196 3.26 -10.28 4.09
N ILE A 197 4.54 -10.46 3.79
CA ILE A 197 5.56 -9.41 3.87
C ILE A 197 6.06 -8.97 2.50
N GLY A 198 5.79 -9.74 1.46
CA GLY A 198 6.19 -9.43 0.09
C GLY A 198 6.18 -10.62 -0.83
N GLU A 199 6.65 -10.39 -2.02
CA GLU A 199 6.64 -11.33 -3.14
C GLU A 199 8.00 -11.32 -3.84
N CYS A 200 8.38 -12.44 -4.45
CA CYS A 200 9.67 -12.56 -5.15
C CYS A 200 9.59 -13.56 -6.30
N GLY A 201 10.66 -13.65 -7.09
CA GLY A 201 10.78 -14.63 -8.17
C GLY A 201 12.06 -14.46 -8.96
N LEU A 202 12.28 -15.33 -9.92
CA LEU A 202 13.35 -15.15 -10.91
C LEU A 202 12.92 -14.02 -11.86
N ALA A 203 13.83 -13.08 -12.15
CA ALA A 203 13.52 -11.99 -13.07
C ALA A 203 13.15 -12.54 -14.45
N LEU A 204 12.06 -12.07 -15.03
CA LEU A 204 11.61 -12.51 -16.35
C LEU A 204 12.70 -12.22 -17.39
N PRO A 205 13.20 -13.23 -18.13
CA PRO A 205 14.28 -13.07 -19.11
C PRO A 205 14.05 -11.95 -20.12
N ALA A 206 12.81 -11.80 -20.60
CA ALA A 206 12.44 -10.75 -21.56
C ALA A 206 12.72 -9.34 -21.05
N ILE A 207 12.50 -9.05 -19.76
CA ILE A 207 12.77 -7.74 -19.17
C ILE A 207 14.27 -7.41 -19.17
N LEU A 208 15.13 -8.42 -18.94
CA LEU A 208 16.59 -8.26 -19.02
C LEU A 208 17.02 -7.98 -20.46
N GLU A 209 16.51 -8.74 -21.42
CA GLU A 209 16.82 -8.56 -22.85
C GLU A 209 16.38 -7.20 -23.37
N GLU A 210 15.16 -6.78 -23.06
CA GLU A 210 14.62 -5.47 -23.42
C GLU A 210 15.42 -4.30 -22.81
N ALA A 211 16.06 -4.54 -21.68
CA ALA A 211 16.97 -3.59 -21.06
C ALA A 211 18.37 -3.57 -21.69
N GLY A 212 18.71 -4.53 -22.55
CA GLY A 212 20.04 -4.69 -23.16
C GLY A 212 21.00 -5.56 -22.35
N LEU A 213 20.50 -6.41 -21.45
CA LEU A 213 21.24 -7.40 -20.69
C LEU A 213 20.99 -8.80 -21.30
N PRO A 214 21.92 -9.35 -22.11
CA PRO A 214 21.68 -10.63 -22.79
C PRO A 214 21.54 -11.77 -21.78
N VAL A 215 20.44 -12.54 -21.85
CA VAL A 215 20.15 -13.64 -20.93
C VAL A 215 21.09 -14.84 -21.07
N SER A 216 21.87 -14.91 -22.16
CA SER A 216 22.99 -15.86 -22.30
C SER A 216 24.12 -15.60 -21.30
N ARG A 217 24.15 -14.41 -20.69
CA ARG A 217 25.20 -13.97 -19.76
C ARG A 217 24.66 -13.52 -18.42
N TYR A 218 23.48 -12.92 -18.39
CA TYR A 218 22.88 -12.33 -17.18
C TYR A 218 21.61 -13.05 -16.75
N SER A 219 21.45 -13.18 -15.47
CA SER A 219 20.21 -13.60 -14.83
C SER A 219 19.88 -12.68 -13.65
N GLY A 220 18.67 -12.77 -13.11
CA GLY A 220 18.26 -11.89 -12.02
C GLY A 220 17.27 -12.52 -11.06
N LEU A 221 17.26 -11.98 -9.85
CA LEU A 221 16.23 -12.21 -8.83
C LEU A 221 15.49 -10.89 -8.61
N ALA A 222 14.20 -10.96 -8.37
CA ALA A 222 13.36 -9.84 -8.02
C ALA A 222 12.63 -10.12 -6.70
N MET A 223 12.54 -9.12 -5.82
CA MET A 223 11.77 -9.19 -4.57
C MET A 223 11.17 -7.83 -4.25
N GLY A 224 9.86 -7.80 -4.04
CA GLY A 224 9.11 -6.63 -3.57
C GLY A 224 8.64 -6.84 -2.14
N LEU A 225 8.96 -5.92 -1.24
CA LEU A 225 8.64 -5.99 0.19
C LEU A 225 7.73 -4.85 0.63
N GLY A 226 6.73 -5.15 1.44
CA GLY A 226 5.90 -4.17 2.14
C GLY A 226 6.59 -3.69 3.42
N LEU A 227 7.25 -2.52 3.35
CA LEU A 227 8.07 -2.02 4.46
C LEU A 227 7.28 -1.66 5.71
N ASP A 228 6.07 -1.11 5.54
CA ASP A 228 5.21 -0.75 6.69
C ASP A 228 4.85 -2.00 7.48
N ARG A 229 4.46 -3.07 6.80
CA ARG A 229 4.08 -4.34 7.40
C ARG A 229 5.26 -5.04 8.08
N LEU A 230 6.45 -5.02 7.44
CA LEU A 230 7.69 -5.49 8.06
C LEU A 230 8.02 -4.74 9.35
N LEU A 231 7.96 -3.40 9.34
CA LEU A 231 8.22 -2.61 10.54
C LEU A 231 7.19 -2.87 11.63
N MET A 232 5.91 -3.07 11.26
CA MET A 232 4.88 -3.47 12.21
C MET A 232 5.21 -4.79 12.89
N LEU A 233 5.67 -5.79 12.15
CA LEU A 233 6.08 -7.08 12.70
C LEU A 233 7.30 -6.93 13.64
N VAL A 234 8.35 -6.24 13.18
CA VAL A 234 9.57 -6.02 13.97
C VAL A 234 9.28 -5.30 15.28
N LYS A 235 8.44 -4.26 15.26
CA LYS A 235 8.10 -3.46 16.45
C LYS A 235 6.89 -3.97 17.22
N GLN A 236 6.21 -5.03 16.75
CA GLN A 236 4.93 -5.53 17.27
C GLN A 236 3.84 -4.47 17.33
N LEU A 237 3.79 -3.60 16.31
CA LEU A 237 2.75 -2.58 16.17
C LEU A 237 1.41 -3.23 15.83
N GLN A 238 0.36 -2.79 16.51
CA GLN A 238 -1.00 -3.28 16.28
C GLN A 238 -1.79 -2.42 15.29
N ASP A 239 -1.23 -1.27 14.88
CA ASP A 239 -1.92 -0.29 14.04
C ASP A 239 -0.92 0.49 13.18
N ILE A 240 -1.10 0.39 11.85
CA ILE A 240 -0.22 1.02 10.84
C ILE A 240 -0.18 2.55 10.97
N ARG A 241 -1.23 3.17 11.53
CA ARG A 241 -1.30 4.62 11.71
C ARG A 241 -0.20 5.16 12.64
N ALA A 242 0.32 4.31 13.54
CA ALA A 242 1.42 4.68 14.44
C ALA A 242 2.68 5.08 13.66
N LEU A 243 2.92 4.53 12.48
CA LEU A 243 4.08 4.84 11.64
C LEU A 243 4.15 6.32 11.23
N ARG A 244 3.01 6.97 11.09
CA ARG A 244 2.89 8.38 10.67
C ARG A 244 2.37 9.29 11.78
N SER A 245 2.34 8.79 13.02
CA SER A 245 1.87 9.58 14.15
C SER A 245 2.72 10.84 14.35
N THR A 246 2.06 11.96 14.56
CA THR A 246 2.69 13.24 14.92
C THR A 246 2.83 13.44 16.43
N ASP A 247 2.27 12.54 17.26
CA ASP A 247 2.49 12.56 18.70
C ASP A 247 3.96 12.29 19.01
N PRO A 248 4.67 13.19 19.70
CA PRO A 248 6.10 13.02 19.98
C PRO A 248 6.45 11.72 20.71
N ARG A 249 5.54 11.19 21.54
CA ARG A 249 5.73 9.95 22.29
C ARG A 249 5.65 8.72 21.40
N VAL A 250 4.83 8.75 20.35
CA VAL A 250 4.73 7.71 19.33
C VAL A 250 5.84 7.89 18.30
N ALA A 251 5.99 9.11 17.75
CA ALA A 251 6.98 9.43 16.74
C ALA A 251 8.42 9.16 17.21
N GLY A 252 8.72 9.44 18.49
CA GLY A 252 10.02 9.14 19.08
C GLY A 252 10.38 7.65 19.06
N GLN A 253 9.38 6.76 19.15
CA GLN A 253 9.58 5.33 19.05
C GLN A 253 9.70 4.83 17.61
N MET A 254 9.42 5.66 16.60
CA MET A 254 9.56 5.32 15.17
C MET A 254 10.95 5.68 14.62
N LEU A 255 11.97 5.79 15.45
CA LEU A 255 13.35 6.11 15.03
C LEU A 255 14.32 4.92 15.07
N ASP A 256 13.92 3.82 15.71
CA ASP A 256 14.68 2.58 15.89
C ASP A 256 13.84 1.35 15.58
N LEU A 257 14.41 0.15 15.82
CA LEU A 257 13.74 -1.14 15.64
C LEU A 257 13.34 -1.81 16.96
N GLU A 258 13.44 -1.08 18.08
CA GLU A 258 13.02 -1.59 19.39
C GLU A 258 11.49 -1.81 19.42
N LEU A 259 11.04 -2.69 20.31
CA LEU A 259 9.62 -2.98 20.47
C LEU A 259 8.82 -1.71 20.80
N TYR A 260 7.64 -1.59 20.20
CA TYR A 260 6.76 -0.47 20.48
C TYR A 260 6.05 -0.61 21.82
N HIS A 261 6.11 0.42 22.64
CA HIS A 261 5.38 0.54 23.90
C HIS A 261 4.12 1.41 23.69
N PRO A 262 2.91 0.84 23.77
CA PRO A 262 1.67 1.58 23.55
C PRO A 262 1.56 2.81 24.46
N VAL A 263 1.36 3.97 23.86
CA VAL A 263 1.22 5.25 24.58
C VAL A 263 -0.20 5.41 25.11
N SER A 264 -1.18 4.82 24.45
CA SER A 264 -2.58 4.87 24.85
C SER A 264 -3.32 3.62 24.38
N GLN A 265 -4.24 3.12 25.22
CA GLN A 265 -5.20 2.05 24.90
C GLN A 265 -6.63 2.62 24.93
N GLN A 266 -6.89 3.68 24.19
CA GLN A 266 -8.21 4.33 24.19
C GLN A 266 -9.29 3.40 23.62
N PRO A 267 -10.51 3.44 24.18
CA PRO A 267 -11.63 2.65 23.68
C PRO A 267 -12.03 3.08 22.26
N ALA A 268 -12.33 2.10 21.41
CA ALA A 268 -12.88 2.38 20.09
C ALA A 268 -14.37 2.69 20.15
N ILE A 269 -14.81 3.64 19.33
CA ILE A 269 -16.21 3.97 19.11
C ILE A 269 -16.64 3.37 17.76
N ARG A 270 -17.67 2.53 17.75
CA ARG A 270 -18.18 1.92 16.53
C ARG A 270 -19.43 2.66 16.05
N ARG A 271 -19.55 2.85 14.73
CA ARG A 271 -20.73 3.42 14.06
C ARG A 271 -21.02 2.63 12.80
N ASP A 272 -22.29 2.29 12.61
CA ASP A 272 -22.79 1.62 11.42
C ASP A 272 -23.57 2.62 10.57
N LEU A 273 -23.32 2.64 9.27
CA LEU A 273 -23.92 3.53 8.29
C LEU A 273 -24.61 2.69 7.21
N SER A 274 -25.87 3.02 6.93
CA SER A 274 -26.59 2.45 5.79
C SER A 274 -26.54 3.46 4.63
N LEU A 275 -25.90 3.09 3.54
CA LEU A 275 -25.60 3.96 2.41
C LEU A 275 -26.27 3.46 1.15
N ALA A 276 -26.84 4.34 0.33
CA ALA A 276 -27.13 4.06 -1.06
C ALA A 276 -25.91 4.47 -1.89
N VAL A 277 -25.35 3.54 -2.65
CA VAL A 277 -24.19 3.79 -3.53
C VAL A 277 -24.39 3.09 -4.87
N ALA A 278 -23.70 3.54 -5.92
CA ALA A 278 -23.75 2.86 -7.22
C ALA A 278 -23.36 1.38 -7.09
N THR A 279 -24.02 0.50 -7.84
CA THR A 279 -23.76 -0.97 -7.80
C THR A 279 -22.32 -1.32 -8.10
N THR A 280 -21.61 -0.47 -8.85
CA THR A 280 -20.20 -0.67 -9.24
C THR A 280 -19.19 -0.24 -8.18
N ARG A 281 -19.61 0.41 -7.09
CA ARG A 281 -18.69 0.88 -6.03
C ARG A 281 -18.08 -0.30 -5.30
N THR A 282 -16.74 -0.26 -5.15
CA THR A 282 -15.99 -1.25 -4.37
C THR A 282 -15.63 -0.71 -2.99
N ALA A 283 -15.21 -1.60 -2.07
CA ALA A 283 -14.77 -1.21 -0.73
C ALA A 283 -13.55 -0.26 -0.78
N GLU A 284 -12.64 -0.48 -1.73
CA GLU A 284 -11.44 0.34 -1.94
C GLU A 284 -11.80 1.76 -2.39
N GLU A 285 -12.76 1.89 -3.31
CA GLU A 285 -13.26 3.21 -3.73
C GLU A 285 -13.94 3.95 -2.58
N LEU A 286 -14.73 3.25 -1.76
CA LEU A 286 -15.34 3.83 -0.57
C LEU A 286 -14.26 4.28 0.42
N GLY A 287 -13.23 3.47 0.67
CA GLY A 287 -12.09 3.83 1.51
C GLY A 287 -11.35 5.07 1.00
N ASP A 288 -11.10 5.15 -0.31
CA ASP A 288 -10.42 6.32 -0.90
C ASP A 288 -11.25 7.60 -0.77
N ARG A 289 -12.56 7.54 -0.98
CA ARG A 289 -13.47 8.68 -0.78
C ARG A 289 -13.48 9.15 0.68
N VAL A 290 -13.45 8.21 1.65
CA VAL A 290 -13.31 8.54 3.07
C VAL A 290 -12.00 9.27 3.34
N ARG A 291 -10.87 8.79 2.80
CA ARG A 291 -9.57 9.46 2.94
C ARG A 291 -9.60 10.88 2.37
N GLN A 292 -10.20 11.06 1.21
CA GLN A 292 -10.31 12.37 0.57
C GLN A 292 -11.16 13.34 1.40
N ALA A 293 -12.29 12.88 1.92
CA ALA A 293 -13.21 13.71 2.70
C ALA A 293 -12.60 14.13 4.05
N LEU A 294 -12.03 13.18 4.79
CA LEU A 294 -11.51 13.45 6.12
C LEU A 294 -10.12 14.11 6.12
N GLY A 295 -9.35 13.96 5.04
CA GLY A 295 -7.98 14.45 4.99
C GLY A 295 -7.16 13.93 6.18
N PRO A 296 -6.44 14.80 6.93
CA PRO A 296 -5.64 14.36 8.07
C PRO A 296 -6.44 13.64 9.18
N ARG A 297 -7.73 13.92 9.29
CA ARG A 297 -8.59 13.29 10.32
C ARG A 297 -8.90 11.81 10.06
N VAL A 298 -8.57 11.29 8.89
CA VAL A 298 -8.65 9.85 8.62
C VAL A 298 -7.83 9.02 9.61
N GLN A 299 -6.80 9.61 10.21
CA GLN A 299 -6.01 8.96 11.25
C GLN A 299 -6.80 8.61 12.52
N SER A 300 -7.96 9.25 12.74
CA SER A 300 -8.88 8.86 13.80
C SER A 300 -9.76 7.66 13.45
N LEU A 301 -9.72 7.16 12.21
CA LEU A 301 -10.40 5.92 11.83
C LEU A 301 -9.43 4.73 11.94
N GLU A 302 -9.78 3.79 12.80
CA GLU A 302 -9.07 2.50 12.91
C GLU A 302 -9.42 1.57 11.74
N SER A 303 -10.71 1.53 11.37
CA SER A 303 -11.16 0.74 10.22
C SER A 303 -12.46 1.27 9.60
N VAL A 304 -12.63 0.94 8.32
CA VAL A 304 -13.87 1.11 7.54
C VAL A 304 -14.12 -0.20 6.83
N ALA A 305 -15.19 -0.90 7.21
CA ALA A 305 -15.51 -2.23 6.69
C ALA A 305 -16.91 -2.30 6.11
N VAL A 306 -17.05 -2.88 4.92
CA VAL A 306 -18.34 -3.27 4.36
C VAL A 306 -18.81 -4.53 5.08
N ILE A 307 -19.91 -4.43 5.84
CA ILE A 307 -20.47 -5.54 6.60
C ILE A 307 -21.45 -6.34 5.74
N ALA A 308 -22.22 -5.66 4.91
CA ALA A 308 -23.17 -6.27 3.99
C ALA A 308 -23.43 -5.37 2.79
N GLU A 309 -23.71 -5.99 1.66
CA GLU A 309 -24.22 -5.35 0.45
C GLU A 309 -25.56 -5.98 0.09
N THR A 310 -26.57 -5.15 -0.16
CA THR A 310 -27.91 -5.60 -0.49
C THR A 310 -28.34 -4.97 -1.82
N PRO A 311 -28.63 -5.75 -2.86
CA PRO A 311 -29.21 -5.25 -4.10
C PRO A 311 -30.50 -4.47 -3.87
N SER A 312 -30.78 -3.51 -4.73
CA SER A 312 -31.95 -2.62 -4.56
C SER A 312 -33.28 -3.38 -4.46
N GLU A 313 -33.42 -4.46 -5.18
CA GLU A 313 -34.61 -5.33 -5.19
C GLU A 313 -34.87 -6.01 -3.84
N ASP A 314 -33.81 -6.30 -3.10
CA ASP A 314 -33.87 -7.00 -1.81
C ASP A 314 -34.03 -6.06 -0.61
N VAL A 315 -33.93 -4.74 -0.83
CA VAL A 315 -34.14 -3.72 0.21
C VAL A 315 -35.63 -3.40 0.34
N ALA A 316 -36.18 -3.43 1.56
CA ALA A 316 -37.57 -3.08 1.83
C ALA A 316 -37.92 -1.69 1.29
N PRO A 317 -39.12 -1.47 0.72
CA PRO A 317 -39.54 -0.19 0.12
C PRO A 317 -39.37 1.02 1.05
N GLU A 318 -39.73 0.86 2.32
CA GLU A 318 -39.63 1.92 3.33
C GLU A 318 -38.15 2.28 3.60
N ALA A 319 -37.26 1.28 3.61
CA ALA A 319 -35.84 1.49 3.80
C ALA A 319 -35.22 2.17 2.56
N ARG A 320 -35.61 1.77 1.33
CA ARG A 320 -35.18 2.43 0.09
C ARG A 320 -35.60 3.91 0.07
N ALA A 321 -36.87 4.19 0.43
CA ALA A 321 -37.36 5.55 0.48
C ALA A 321 -36.61 6.41 1.51
N ARG A 322 -36.30 5.84 2.68
CA ARG A 322 -35.60 6.54 3.77
C ARG A 322 -34.22 7.01 3.39
N ILE A 323 -33.48 6.24 2.59
CA ILE A 323 -32.13 6.59 2.12
C ILE A 323 -32.13 7.15 0.69
N GLY A 324 -33.32 7.31 0.08
CA GLY A 324 -33.45 7.85 -1.28
C GLY A 324 -32.75 7.02 -2.35
N MET A 325 -32.75 5.69 -2.21
CA MET A 325 -32.10 4.79 -3.13
C MET A 325 -32.79 4.79 -4.50
N GLY A 326 -32.01 5.07 -5.56
CA GLY A 326 -32.46 5.08 -6.94
C GLY A 326 -32.07 3.81 -7.74
N PRO A 327 -32.49 3.77 -9.01
CA PRO A 327 -32.06 2.70 -9.93
C PRO A 327 -30.53 2.67 -10.07
N GLY A 328 -29.96 1.47 -10.23
CA GLY A 328 -28.51 1.29 -10.37
C GLY A 328 -27.71 1.47 -9.07
N GLN A 329 -28.38 1.53 -7.94
CA GLN A 329 -27.74 1.58 -6.62
C GLN A 329 -27.95 0.30 -5.82
N LYS A 330 -27.04 0.02 -4.89
CA LYS A 330 -27.13 -0.99 -3.84
C LYS A 330 -27.10 -0.34 -2.46
N ASN A 331 -27.63 -1.01 -1.45
CA ASN A 331 -27.42 -0.62 -0.06
C ASN A 331 -26.12 -1.25 0.44
N VAL A 332 -25.28 -0.42 1.04
CA VAL A 332 -24.05 -0.85 1.74
C VAL A 332 -24.21 -0.56 3.23
N LEU A 333 -24.14 -1.59 4.06
CA LEU A 333 -23.98 -1.43 5.49
C LEU A 333 -22.47 -1.32 5.79
N LEU A 334 -22.04 -0.11 6.11
CA LEU A 334 -20.64 0.22 6.38
C LEU A 334 -20.44 0.37 7.88
N ARG A 335 -19.43 -0.31 8.44
CA ARG A 335 -18.99 -0.11 9.82
C ARG A 335 -17.74 0.74 9.84
N ILE A 336 -17.76 1.82 10.60
CA ILE A 336 -16.57 2.59 10.94
C ILE A 336 -16.18 2.36 12.39
N VAL A 337 -14.88 2.13 12.63
CA VAL A 337 -14.31 2.06 13.97
C VAL A 337 -13.43 3.30 14.15
N ILE A 338 -13.80 4.12 15.10
CA ILE A 338 -13.16 5.40 15.39
C ILE A 338 -12.33 5.22 16.65
N ARG A 339 -11.04 5.47 16.54
CA ARG A 339 -10.09 5.44 17.67
C ARG A 339 -8.95 6.38 17.38
N ASP A 340 -8.77 7.37 18.21
CA ASP A 340 -7.57 8.19 18.19
C ASP A 340 -6.44 7.48 18.95
N LEU A 341 -5.21 7.58 18.43
CA LEU A 341 -4.04 6.90 19.03
C LEU A 341 -3.52 7.63 20.28
N VAL A 342 -3.89 8.89 20.46
CA VAL A 342 -3.31 9.80 21.46
C VAL A 342 -4.27 10.08 22.61
N ARG A 343 -5.55 10.24 22.31
CA ARG A 343 -6.59 10.66 23.28
C ARG A 343 -7.90 9.93 23.10
N THR A 344 -8.74 9.97 24.12
CA THR A 344 -10.14 9.55 24.00
C THR A 344 -10.93 10.60 23.19
N LEU A 345 -11.67 10.15 22.19
CA LEU A 345 -12.62 10.99 21.48
C LEU A 345 -13.95 11.05 22.24
N THR A 346 -14.61 12.19 22.20
CA THR A 346 -15.99 12.32 22.69
C THR A 346 -16.97 11.68 21.71
N SER A 347 -18.18 11.39 22.18
CA SER A 347 -19.26 10.91 21.30
C SER A 347 -19.63 11.93 20.23
N GLU A 348 -19.49 13.22 20.51
CA GLU A 348 -19.78 14.32 19.57
C GLU A 348 -18.73 14.33 18.44
N GLU A 349 -17.45 14.30 18.77
CA GLU A 349 -16.36 14.21 17.78
C GLU A 349 -16.48 12.95 16.89
N ALA A 350 -16.84 11.82 17.49
CA ALA A 350 -17.07 10.60 16.75
C ALA A 350 -18.30 10.69 15.82
N ASN A 351 -19.34 11.41 16.24
CA ASN A 351 -20.51 11.65 15.40
C ASN A 351 -20.19 12.61 14.25
N GLU A 352 -19.36 13.63 14.48
CA GLU A 352 -18.90 14.53 13.39
C GLU A 352 -18.14 13.75 12.31
N LEU A 353 -17.21 12.88 12.71
CA LEU A 353 -16.48 12.01 11.77
C LEU A 353 -17.43 11.09 11.01
N ARG A 354 -18.39 10.47 11.71
CA ARG A 354 -19.42 9.64 11.08
C ARG A 354 -20.22 10.42 10.04
N ASP A 355 -20.66 11.62 10.37
CA ASP A 355 -21.51 12.43 9.50
C ASP A 355 -20.75 12.86 8.24
N GLU A 356 -19.47 13.20 8.36
CA GLU A 356 -18.62 13.50 7.20
C GLU A 356 -18.40 12.26 6.31
N VAL A 357 -18.15 11.10 6.90
CA VAL A 357 -18.05 9.84 6.13
C VAL A 357 -19.37 9.57 5.40
N TYR A 358 -20.51 9.74 6.08
CA TYR A 358 -21.81 9.56 5.46
C TYR A 358 -22.01 10.51 4.27
N LEU A 359 -21.73 11.80 4.45
CA LEU A 359 -21.85 12.82 3.40
C LEU A 359 -20.95 12.54 2.20
N ALA A 360 -19.76 12.00 2.43
CA ALA A 360 -18.81 11.69 1.37
C ALA A 360 -19.21 10.46 0.54
N LEU A 361 -19.89 9.49 1.15
CA LEU A 361 -20.14 8.20 0.52
C LEU A 361 -21.55 8.03 -0.02
N HIS A 362 -22.54 8.64 0.64
CA HIS A 362 -23.94 8.44 0.29
C HIS A 362 -24.30 9.10 -1.05
N GLU A 363 -24.93 8.33 -1.94
CA GLU A 363 -25.33 8.77 -3.30
C GLU A 363 -26.87 8.74 -3.48
N GLY A 364 -27.62 8.47 -2.41
CA GLY A 364 -29.08 8.51 -2.43
C GLY A 364 -29.61 9.94 -2.40
N SER A 365 -30.89 10.12 -2.77
CA SER A 365 -31.54 11.42 -2.81
C SER A 365 -32.09 11.89 -1.46
N ALA A 366 -32.10 11.04 -0.43
CA ALA A 366 -32.56 11.37 0.92
C ALA A 366 -31.45 11.10 1.93
N TRP A 367 -31.26 12.03 2.87
CA TRP A 367 -30.15 12.02 3.82
C TRP A 367 -30.65 11.69 5.22
N GLN A 368 -30.41 10.49 5.69
CA GLN A 368 -30.90 10.01 6.99
C GLN A 368 -30.27 10.75 8.18
N TRP A 369 -29.07 11.29 8.02
CA TRP A 369 -28.26 11.88 9.09
C TRP A 369 -28.00 13.38 8.91
N ALA A 370 -28.65 14.03 7.95
CA ALA A 370 -28.59 15.48 7.79
C ALA A 370 -29.37 16.19 8.91
N GLY A 371 -29.04 15.85 10.15
CA GLY A 371 -29.47 16.59 11.33
C GLY A 371 -28.70 17.90 11.42
N SER A 372 -29.42 19.00 11.33
CA SER A 372 -29.15 20.35 11.85
C SER A 372 -28.00 21.20 11.23
N ARG A 373 -27.34 20.83 10.13
CA ARG A 373 -26.47 21.76 9.42
C ARG A 373 -26.84 21.85 7.94
N GLY A 374 -27.92 22.56 7.63
CA GLY A 374 -28.21 22.76 6.21
C GLY A 374 -29.61 23.24 5.87
N GLN A 375 -30.19 24.04 6.67
CA GLN A 375 -31.21 25.00 6.25
C GLN A 375 -30.75 26.41 6.60
N SER A 376 -29.86 26.91 5.76
CA SER A 376 -29.71 28.35 5.55
C SER A 376 -29.46 28.53 4.08
N VAL A 377 -30.49 28.96 3.40
CA VAL A 377 -30.72 29.48 2.07
C VAL A 377 -29.48 29.81 1.27
#